data_5c3b144e77f9633841a25c347b9a38fe
#
_entry.id   5c3b144e77f9633841a25c347b9a38fe
#
_cell.length_a   1.000
_cell.length_b   1.000
_cell.length_c   1.000
_cell.angle_alpha   90.00
_cell.angle_beta   90.00
_cell.angle_gamma   90.00
#
_symmetry.space_group_name_H-M   'P 1'
#
loop_
_entity.id
_entity.type
_entity.pdbx_description
1 polymer ?
#
loop_
_entity_poly.entity_id
_entity_poly.type
_entity_poly.pdbx_seq_one_letter_code
_entity_poly.pdbx_strand_id
1 'polypeptide(L)'
;MKVTVKYFASIREALGQGSQTLQTQAADVGQLRAELIALGGAYAECLAQGKAVRMALDQNLVDASAALHEGCEVAFFPPVTGG
;
A
#
# COMPACT_ATOMS: atom_id res chain seq x y z
N MET A 1 0.59 -13.04 8.67
CA MET A 1 1.83 -13.08 7.87
C MET A 1 2.57 -11.76 7.97
N LYS A 2 3.86 -11.80 7.69
CA LYS A 2 4.70 -10.61 7.73
C LYS A 2 4.92 -10.12 6.29
N VAL A 3 4.72 -8.80 6.07
CA VAL A 3 4.93 -8.19 4.76
C VAL A 3 5.73 -6.91 4.92
N THR A 4 6.44 -6.51 3.87
CA THR A 4 7.10 -5.22 3.80
C THR A 4 6.25 -4.32 2.91
N VAL A 5 5.89 -3.14 3.43
CA VAL A 5 5.11 -2.17 2.66
C VAL A 5 6.01 -0.99 2.32
N LYS A 6 6.01 -0.60 1.07
CA LYS A 6 6.77 0.55 0.59
C LYS A 6 5.84 1.64 0.10
N TYR A 7 6.22 2.87 0.38
CA TYR A 7 5.44 4.05 0.00
C TYR A 7 6.31 4.97 -0.84
N PHE A 8 5.71 5.61 -1.84
CA PHE A 8 6.44 6.46 -2.77
C PHE A 8 5.76 7.81 -2.94
N ALA A 9 6.54 8.79 -3.35
CA ALA A 9 6.09 10.12 -3.75
C ALA A 9 5.21 10.77 -2.67
N SER A 10 4.05 11.31 -3.03
CA SER A 10 3.20 12.02 -2.10
C SER A 10 2.71 11.15 -0.94
N ILE A 11 2.56 9.85 -1.15
CA ILE A 11 2.15 8.93 -0.08
C ILE A 11 3.27 8.82 0.94
N ARG A 12 4.50 8.67 0.49
CA ARG A 12 5.67 8.64 1.36
C ARG A 12 5.78 9.92 2.17
N GLU A 13 5.58 11.05 1.53
CA GLU A 13 5.65 12.35 2.20
C GLU A 13 4.57 12.47 3.27
N ALA A 14 3.34 12.05 2.95
CA ALA A 14 2.23 12.13 3.89
C ALA A 14 2.45 11.25 5.11
N LEU A 15 3.02 10.07 4.94
CA LEU A 15 3.24 9.12 6.03
C LEU A 15 4.52 9.38 6.80
N GLY A 16 5.46 10.12 6.21
CA GLY A 16 6.74 10.41 6.84
C GLY A 16 7.69 9.22 6.86
N GLN A 17 7.42 8.18 6.09
CA GLN A 17 8.29 7.03 6.00
C GLN A 17 8.13 6.36 4.64
N GLY A 18 9.22 5.77 4.15
CA GLY A 18 9.23 5.14 2.84
C GLY A 18 9.03 3.63 2.87
N SER A 19 9.13 3.01 4.03
CA SER A 19 9.05 1.56 4.14
C SER A 19 8.76 1.16 5.58
N GLN A 20 8.00 0.07 5.73
CA GLN A 20 7.81 -0.53 7.05
C GLN A 20 7.46 -2.00 6.88
N THR A 21 7.86 -2.80 7.87
CA THR A 21 7.50 -4.20 7.93
C THR A 21 6.39 -4.35 8.96
N LEU A 22 5.34 -5.09 8.63
CA LEU A 22 4.23 -5.25 9.55
C LEU A 22 3.60 -6.63 9.44
N GLN A 23 2.88 -7.00 10.50
CA GLN A 23 2.08 -8.20 10.51
C GLN A 23 0.70 -7.86 9.97
N THR A 24 0.14 -8.74 9.14
CA THR A 24 -1.18 -8.52 8.57
C THR A 24 -1.94 -9.83 8.51
N GLN A 25 -3.26 -9.74 8.58
CA GLN A 25 -4.16 -10.84 8.34
C GLN A 25 -4.83 -10.71 6.97
N ALA A 26 -4.44 -9.72 6.19
CA ALA A 26 -4.99 -9.52 4.87
C ALA A 26 -4.63 -10.68 3.96
N ALA A 27 -5.56 -11.09 3.12
CA ALA A 27 -5.34 -12.14 2.13
C ALA A 27 -4.87 -11.57 0.80
N ASP A 28 -5.20 -10.32 0.51
CA ASP A 28 -4.84 -9.67 -0.75
C ASP A 28 -4.45 -8.21 -0.51
N VAL A 29 -3.96 -7.58 -1.57
CA VAL A 29 -3.48 -6.20 -1.51
C VAL A 29 -4.59 -5.23 -1.09
N GLY A 30 -5.80 -5.45 -1.59
CA GLY A 30 -6.95 -4.61 -1.23
C GLY A 30 -7.28 -4.66 0.24
N GLN A 31 -7.24 -5.85 0.84
CA GLN A 31 -7.47 -5.99 2.27
C GLN A 31 -6.36 -5.34 3.08
N LEU A 32 -5.12 -5.44 2.62
CA LEU A 32 -4.00 -4.76 3.27
C LEU A 32 -4.21 -3.24 3.25
N ARG A 33 -4.61 -2.71 2.11
CA ARG A 33 -4.92 -1.27 2.00
C ARG A 33 -5.99 -0.87 3.01
N ALA A 34 -7.05 -1.69 3.12
CA ALA A 34 -8.12 -1.42 4.07
C ALA A 34 -7.63 -1.44 5.52
N GLU A 35 -6.72 -2.37 5.86
CA GLU A 35 -6.13 -2.40 7.21
C GLU A 35 -5.35 -1.13 7.49
N LEU A 36 -4.58 -0.65 6.51
CA LEU A 36 -3.81 0.58 6.68
C LEU A 36 -4.72 1.79 6.83
N ILE A 37 -5.78 1.88 6.03
CA ILE A 37 -6.77 2.96 6.15
C ILE A 37 -7.37 2.97 7.57
N ALA A 38 -7.61 1.80 8.13
CA ALA A 38 -8.20 1.68 9.47
C ALA A 38 -7.28 2.21 10.57
N LEU A 39 -5.98 2.38 10.30
CA LEU A 39 -5.08 3.01 11.25
C LEU A 39 -5.37 4.50 11.45
N GLY A 40 -6.10 5.12 10.53
CA GLY A 40 -6.49 6.51 10.61
C GLY A 40 -5.38 7.49 10.25
N GLY A 41 -5.60 8.77 10.55
CA GLY A 41 -4.61 9.82 10.30
C GLY A 41 -4.17 9.87 8.84
N ALA A 42 -2.86 10.00 8.63
CA ALA A 42 -2.31 10.10 7.27
C ALA A 42 -2.60 8.88 6.41
N TYR A 43 -2.67 7.68 7.02
CA TYR A 43 -3.03 6.46 6.29
C TYR A 43 -4.43 6.59 5.68
N ALA A 44 -5.39 7.01 6.48
CA ALA A 44 -6.77 7.16 6.01
C ALA A 44 -6.86 8.24 4.93
N GLU A 45 -6.07 9.30 5.03
CA GLU A 45 -6.10 10.39 4.08
C GLU A 45 -5.48 10.01 2.74
N CYS A 46 -4.27 9.45 2.77
CA CYS A 46 -3.54 9.22 1.52
C CYS A 46 -3.90 7.91 0.82
N LEU A 47 -4.45 6.95 1.53
CA LEU A 47 -4.80 5.64 0.97
C LEU A 47 -6.31 5.45 0.80
N ALA A 48 -7.12 6.46 1.08
CA ALA A 48 -8.58 6.36 1.01
C ALA A 48 -9.02 5.74 -0.32
N GLN A 49 -10.12 4.97 -0.28
CA GLN A 49 -10.58 4.24 -1.46
C GLN A 49 -10.94 5.16 -2.63
N GLY A 50 -11.32 6.39 -2.34
CA GLY A 50 -11.60 7.37 -3.39
C GLY A 50 -10.36 7.99 -4.01
N LYS A 51 -9.19 7.72 -3.47
CA LYS A 51 -7.94 8.27 -3.99
C LYS A 51 -7.38 7.35 -5.08
N ALA A 52 -6.77 7.96 -6.10
CA ALA A 52 -6.08 7.20 -7.13
C ALA A 52 -4.75 6.71 -6.55
N VAL A 53 -4.70 5.44 -6.20
CA VAL A 53 -3.51 4.79 -5.65
C VAL A 53 -3.22 3.54 -6.48
N ARG A 54 -1.97 3.43 -6.91
CA ARG A 54 -1.50 2.25 -7.63
C ARG A 54 -0.79 1.31 -6.66
N MET A 55 -0.77 0.04 -7.01
CA MET A 55 -0.22 -0.99 -6.13
C MET A 55 0.69 -1.91 -6.94
N ALA A 56 1.76 -2.37 -6.29
CA ALA A 56 2.66 -3.36 -6.87
C ALA A 56 2.91 -4.44 -5.83
N LEU A 57 3.06 -5.66 -6.29
CA LEU A 57 3.39 -6.81 -5.45
C LEU A 57 4.68 -7.40 -6.00
N ASP A 58 5.71 -7.45 -5.14
CA ASP A 58 7.04 -7.90 -5.54
C ASP A 58 7.52 -7.23 -6.84
N GLN A 59 7.28 -5.90 -6.90
CA GLN A 59 7.70 -5.01 -7.98
C GLN A 59 6.92 -5.19 -9.30
N ASN A 60 5.82 -5.92 -9.27
CA ASN A 60 4.94 -6.09 -10.43
C ASN A 60 3.63 -5.36 -10.18
N LEU A 61 3.17 -4.57 -11.14
CA LEU A 61 1.88 -3.89 -11.03
C LEU A 61 0.77 -4.93 -10.89
N VAL A 62 -0.09 -4.70 -9.91
CA VAL A 62 -1.22 -5.60 -9.63
C VAL A 62 -2.46 -4.78 -9.31
N ASP A 63 -3.60 -5.46 -9.27
CA ASP A 63 -4.82 -4.85 -8.73
C ASP A 63 -5.05 -5.32 -7.28
N ALA A 64 -6.16 -4.88 -6.70
CA ALA A 64 -6.45 -5.15 -5.30
C ALA A 64 -6.67 -6.63 -5.00
N SER A 65 -6.94 -7.45 -6.00
CA SER A 65 -7.22 -8.87 -5.80
C SER A 65 -5.96 -9.74 -5.71
N ALA A 66 -4.78 -9.18 -5.94
CA ALA A 66 -3.54 -9.94 -5.90
C ALA A 66 -3.30 -10.53 -4.53
N ALA A 67 -3.05 -11.83 -4.47
CA ALA A 67 -2.86 -12.55 -3.21
C ALA A 67 -1.52 -12.22 -2.57
N LEU A 68 -1.54 -11.99 -1.27
CA LEU A 68 -0.30 -11.79 -0.49
C LEU A 68 0.31 -13.13 -0.12
N HIS A 69 1.61 -13.12 0.16
CA HIS A 69 2.31 -14.28 0.69
C HIS A 69 3.34 -13.83 1.74
N GLU A 70 3.76 -14.75 2.56
CA GLU A 70 4.72 -14.45 3.63
C GLU A 70 5.98 -13.81 3.05
N GLY A 71 6.36 -12.67 3.62
CA GLY A 71 7.58 -11.98 3.22
C GLY A 71 7.47 -11.16 1.95
N CYS A 72 6.28 -11.03 1.37
CA CYS A 72 6.15 -10.26 0.11
C CYS A 72 6.35 -8.76 0.35
N GLU A 73 6.61 -8.05 -0.74
CA GLU A 73 6.74 -6.60 -0.73
C GLU A 73 5.52 -6.00 -1.46
N VAL A 74 4.84 -5.07 -0.79
CA VAL A 74 3.70 -4.37 -1.37
C VAL A 74 4.05 -2.88 -1.45
N ALA A 75 3.90 -2.29 -2.63
CA ALA A 75 4.17 -0.88 -2.82
C ALA A 75 2.87 -0.13 -3.11
N PHE A 76 2.73 1.04 -2.49
CA PHE A 76 1.63 1.97 -2.77
C PHE A 76 2.24 3.26 -3.32
N PHE A 77 1.69 3.74 -4.43
CA PHE A 77 2.20 4.94 -5.06
C PHE A 77 1.09 5.64 -5.84
N PRO A 78 1.19 6.97 -6.00
CA PRO A 78 0.21 7.68 -6.79
C PRO A 78 0.41 7.35 -8.27
N PRO A 79 -0.65 7.45 -9.11
CA PRO A 79 -0.48 7.21 -10.52
C PRO A 79 0.47 8.23 -11.12
N VAL A 80 1.27 7.78 -12.10
CA VAL A 80 2.13 8.69 -12.84
C VAL A 80 1.24 9.44 -13.81
N THR A 81 1.16 10.76 -13.62
CA THR A 81 0.50 11.59 -14.61
C THR A 81 1.46 11.66 -15.79
N GLY A 82 1.07 11.13 -16.91
CA GLY A 82 1.92 11.10 -18.09
C GLY A 82 2.11 12.49 -18.66
N GLY A 83 2.74 13.27 -17.87
CA GLY A 83 2.93 14.68 -18.18
C GLY A 83 3.91 14.95 -19.18
#